data_6622190ffc07e29d70e02a1c66f3fe73
#
_entry.id   6622190ffc07e29d70e02a1c66f3fe73
#
_cell.length_a   1.000
_cell.length_b   1.000
_cell.length_c   1.000
_cell.angle_alpha   90.00
_cell.angle_beta   90.00
_cell.angle_gamma   90.00
#
_symmetry.space_group_name_H-M   'P 1'
#
loop_
_entity.id
_entity.type
_entity.pdbx_description
1 polymer ?
#
loop_
_entity_poly.entity_id
_entity_poly.type
_entity_poly.pdbx_seq_one_letter_code
_entity_poly.pdbx_strand_id
1 'polypeptide(L)'
;IPFNIMNKTLIHFSDLHIRLFKDHDLYRSILETAIEQWKELSPDRIIFTGDLVHSKNQMTPELIEFVAWILTECSLIAKTIIIPGNHDFLVNNTERMDALTPIINSLNNDNIVYYRDRGVCEDDNISWCVYSQYQGNIPPDIIDGKGRKIGLFHGPISGLKTDLGFEFGEEAYEIEKFDGLETVLCGDIHKRAEFHIKGGKGYMIGSTIQNNIGESITKHGYGIYDIETKEYKYVDLFNPKPFLKFSIKSFEDIENGTERLQNI
;
A
#
# COMPACT_ATOMS: atom_id res chain seq x y z
N ILE A 1 25.62 -5.25 -27.56
CA ILE A 1 25.20 -5.19 -26.14
C ILE A 1 23.84 -4.54 -26.17
N PRO A 2 22.73 -5.27 -25.86
CA PRO A 2 21.45 -4.63 -25.78
C PRO A 2 21.50 -3.65 -24.60
N PHE A 3 21.26 -2.37 -24.86
CA PHE A 3 20.88 -1.42 -23.81
C PHE A 3 19.60 -1.99 -23.18
N ASN A 4 19.72 -2.51 -21.98
CA ASN A 4 18.57 -2.81 -21.13
C ASN A 4 17.90 -1.45 -20.89
N ILE A 5 16.80 -1.20 -21.58
CA ILE A 5 15.90 -0.08 -21.25
C ILE A 5 15.31 -0.52 -19.91
N MET A 6 15.95 -0.10 -18.81
CA MET A 6 15.36 -0.30 -17.50
C MET A 6 14.02 0.42 -17.52
N ASN A 7 12.95 -0.31 -17.33
CA ASN A 7 11.65 0.29 -17.02
C ASN A 7 11.83 1.04 -15.70
N LYS A 8 11.57 2.34 -15.72
CA LYS A 8 11.88 3.24 -14.61
C LYS A 8 10.64 3.52 -13.76
N THR A 9 9.72 2.59 -13.77
CA THR A 9 8.39 2.75 -13.19
C THR A 9 8.25 1.83 -11.98
N LEU A 10 7.80 2.41 -10.87
CA LEU A 10 7.40 1.67 -9.67
C LEU A 10 5.88 1.63 -9.59
N ILE A 11 5.32 0.45 -9.35
CA ILE A 11 3.93 0.31 -8.93
C ILE A 11 3.90 0.41 -7.40
N HIS A 12 2.97 1.19 -6.86
CA HIS A 12 2.79 1.37 -5.44
C HIS A 12 1.35 1.09 -5.04
N PHE A 13 1.12 0.14 -4.14
CA PHE A 13 -0.17 -0.17 -3.56
C PHE A 13 -0.06 -0.52 -2.08
N SER A 14 -1.17 -0.49 -1.33
CA SER A 14 -1.20 -0.65 0.12
C SER A 14 -2.59 -1.02 0.63
N ASP A 15 -2.69 -1.37 1.90
CA ASP A 15 -3.93 -1.43 2.67
C ASP A 15 -5.01 -2.31 2.01
N LEU A 16 -4.63 -3.53 1.64
CA LEU A 16 -5.55 -4.53 1.09
C LEU A 16 -6.51 -5.05 2.16
N HIS A 17 -6.03 -5.23 3.39
CA HIS A 17 -6.81 -5.74 4.51
C HIS A 17 -7.58 -7.01 4.16
N ILE A 18 -6.91 -7.98 3.53
CA ILE A 18 -7.52 -9.25 3.15
C ILE A 18 -8.07 -9.93 4.42
N ARG A 19 -9.37 -10.21 4.40
CA ARG A 19 -10.09 -10.83 5.52
C ARG A 19 -9.93 -12.35 5.49
N LEU A 20 -10.27 -13.01 6.58
CA LEU A 20 -10.02 -14.46 6.75
C LEU A 20 -10.58 -15.32 5.62
N PHE A 21 -11.81 -15.04 5.17
CA PHE A 21 -12.50 -15.81 4.11
C PHE A 21 -13.58 -14.98 3.40
N LYS A 22 -13.68 -13.68 3.71
CA LYS A 22 -14.76 -12.83 3.23
C LYS A 22 -14.30 -12.01 2.04
N ASP A 23 -15.18 -11.93 1.04
CA ASP A 23 -15.00 -11.09 -0.14
C ASP A 23 -13.78 -11.43 -1.02
N HIS A 24 -13.18 -12.63 -0.85
CA HIS A 24 -11.99 -13.04 -1.61
C HIS A 24 -12.21 -13.03 -3.12
N ASP A 25 -13.38 -13.51 -3.61
CA ASP A 25 -13.69 -13.50 -5.05
C ASP A 25 -13.75 -12.08 -5.62
N LEU A 26 -14.32 -11.14 -4.84
CA LEU A 26 -14.36 -9.72 -5.20
C LEU A 26 -12.96 -9.13 -5.28
N TYR A 27 -12.17 -9.33 -4.21
CA TYR A 27 -10.79 -8.83 -4.15
C TYR A 27 -9.95 -9.41 -5.28
N ARG A 28 -10.08 -10.72 -5.55
CA ARG A 28 -9.35 -11.40 -6.63
C ARG A 28 -9.70 -10.79 -7.98
N SER A 29 -10.98 -10.57 -8.28
CA SER A 29 -11.39 -9.99 -9.55
C SER A 29 -10.87 -8.56 -9.78
N ILE A 30 -10.81 -7.74 -8.73
CA ILE A 30 -10.26 -6.38 -8.79
C ILE A 30 -8.74 -6.42 -8.98
N LEU A 31 -8.06 -7.29 -8.23
CA LEU A 31 -6.60 -7.44 -8.31
C LEU A 31 -6.14 -8.07 -9.63
N GLU A 32 -6.91 -9.00 -10.20
CA GLU A 32 -6.64 -9.54 -11.55
C GLU A 32 -6.65 -8.42 -12.60
N THR A 33 -7.59 -7.47 -12.50
CA THR A 33 -7.60 -6.29 -13.36
C THR A 33 -6.33 -5.44 -13.18
N ALA A 34 -5.90 -5.23 -11.94
CA ALA A 34 -4.66 -4.51 -11.67
C ALA A 34 -3.43 -5.24 -12.20
N ILE A 35 -3.35 -6.56 -11.99
CA ILE A 35 -2.28 -7.43 -12.46
C ILE A 35 -2.13 -7.35 -14.00
N GLU A 36 -3.23 -7.40 -14.75
CA GLU A 36 -3.17 -7.26 -16.21
C GLU A 36 -2.62 -5.88 -16.62
N GLN A 37 -3.06 -4.81 -15.96
CA GLN A 37 -2.51 -3.47 -16.19
C GLN A 37 -1.02 -3.39 -15.84
N TRP A 38 -0.58 -4.02 -14.76
CA TRP A 38 0.83 -4.05 -14.38
C TRP A 38 1.69 -4.85 -15.35
N LYS A 39 1.19 -5.96 -15.89
CA LYS A 39 1.86 -6.72 -16.96
C LYS A 39 2.10 -5.85 -18.20
N GLU A 40 1.11 -5.05 -18.62
CA GLU A 40 1.24 -4.12 -19.74
C GLU A 40 2.25 -3.00 -19.47
N LEU A 41 2.26 -2.48 -18.25
CA LEU A 41 3.21 -1.42 -17.83
C LEU A 41 4.64 -1.91 -17.71
N SER A 42 4.84 -3.21 -17.45
CA SER A 42 6.16 -3.83 -17.24
C SER A 42 7.03 -3.02 -16.25
N PRO A 43 6.60 -2.84 -14.99
CA PRO A 43 7.30 -2.00 -14.04
C PRO A 43 8.66 -2.58 -13.65
N ASP A 44 9.55 -1.72 -13.15
CA ASP A 44 10.84 -2.13 -12.60
C ASP A 44 10.68 -2.82 -11.24
N ARG A 45 9.79 -2.31 -10.40
CA ARG A 45 9.46 -2.85 -9.08
C ARG A 45 7.97 -2.71 -8.78
N ILE A 46 7.46 -3.60 -7.95
CA ILE A 46 6.15 -3.49 -7.31
C ILE A 46 6.37 -3.29 -5.82
N ILE A 47 5.80 -2.22 -5.26
CA ILE A 47 5.99 -1.81 -3.87
C ILE A 47 4.68 -1.97 -3.12
N PHE A 48 4.70 -2.74 -2.04
CA PHE A 48 3.58 -2.88 -1.13
C PHE A 48 3.92 -2.27 0.24
N THR A 49 3.20 -1.24 0.63
CA THR A 49 3.49 -0.45 1.83
C THR A 49 2.61 -0.81 3.03
N GLY A 50 2.35 -2.09 3.25
CA GLY A 50 1.78 -2.63 4.48
C GLY A 50 0.28 -2.87 4.48
N ASP A 51 -0.19 -3.54 5.54
CA ASP A 51 -1.58 -3.94 5.77
C ASP A 51 -2.15 -4.86 4.68
N LEU A 52 -1.41 -5.93 4.41
CA LEU A 52 -1.83 -6.98 3.49
C LEU A 52 -2.99 -7.79 4.07
N VAL A 53 -2.92 -8.13 5.36
CA VAL A 53 -3.96 -8.87 6.06
C VAL A 53 -4.75 -7.96 7.01
N HIS A 54 -6.02 -8.30 7.24
CA HIS A 54 -6.86 -7.55 8.17
C HIS A 54 -6.66 -7.97 9.63
N SER A 55 -6.34 -9.23 9.87
CA SER A 55 -6.24 -9.82 11.21
C SER A 55 -4.87 -10.45 11.46
N LYS A 56 -4.11 -9.79 12.31
CA LYS A 56 -2.74 -10.19 12.67
C LYS A 56 -2.62 -11.47 13.52
N ASN A 57 -3.73 -11.94 14.10
CA ASN A 57 -3.74 -13.06 15.05
C ASN A 57 -4.43 -14.32 14.52
N GLN A 58 -5.09 -14.22 13.39
CA GLN A 58 -5.88 -15.31 12.82
C GLN A 58 -5.50 -15.48 11.36
N MET A 59 -5.14 -16.69 11.00
CA MET A 59 -4.78 -17.06 9.63
C MET A 59 -5.59 -18.29 9.25
N THR A 60 -6.49 -18.14 8.28
CA THR A 60 -7.22 -19.27 7.70
C THR A 60 -6.48 -19.80 6.48
N PRO A 61 -6.71 -21.05 6.06
CA PRO A 61 -6.13 -21.58 4.83
C PRO A 61 -6.42 -20.72 3.61
N GLU A 62 -7.64 -20.18 3.50
CA GLU A 62 -8.08 -19.33 2.39
C GLU A 62 -7.31 -18.00 2.37
N LEU A 63 -7.08 -17.39 3.54
CA LEU A 63 -6.28 -16.16 3.66
C LEU A 63 -4.83 -16.41 3.25
N ILE A 64 -4.24 -17.51 3.72
CA ILE A 64 -2.86 -17.90 3.39
C ILE A 64 -2.72 -18.12 1.87
N GLU A 65 -3.66 -18.83 1.26
CA GLU A 65 -3.70 -19.06 -0.19
C GLU A 65 -3.78 -17.75 -0.95
N PHE A 66 -4.68 -16.86 -0.51
CA PHE A 66 -4.88 -15.57 -1.19
C PHE A 66 -3.62 -14.68 -1.12
N VAL A 67 -3.00 -14.59 0.06
CA VAL A 67 -1.75 -13.83 0.22
C VAL A 67 -0.63 -14.44 -0.62
N ALA A 68 -0.49 -15.76 -0.62
CA ALA A 68 0.49 -16.44 -1.45
C ALA A 68 0.25 -16.21 -2.94
N TRP A 69 -1.01 -16.23 -3.39
CA TRP A 69 -1.39 -15.95 -4.77
C TRP A 69 -0.97 -14.54 -5.19
N ILE A 70 -1.40 -13.49 -4.47
CA ILE A 70 -1.11 -12.10 -4.91
C ILE A 70 0.39 -11.82 -4.91
N LEU A 71 1.14 -12.30 -3.92
CA LEU A 71 2.59 -12.14 -3.88
C LEU A 71 3.28 -12.87 -5.04
N THR A 72 2.80 -14.05 -5.38
CA THR A 72 3.31 -14.81 -6.53
C THR A 72 3.04 -14.07 -7.84
N GLU A 73 1.80 -13.63 -8.08
CA GLU A 73 1.46 -12.87 -9.29
C GLU A 73 2.31 -11.60 -9.44
N CYS A 74 2.47 -10.83 -8.36
CA CYS A 74 3.35 -9.66 -8.36
C CYS A 74 4.79 -10.04 -8.75
N SER A 75 5.32 -11.10 -8.16
CA SER A 75 6.72 -11.54 -8.37
C SER A 75 6.99 -12.06 -9.78
N LEU A 76 5.96 -12.52 -10.48
CA LEU A 76 6.05 -12.92 -11.90
C LEU A 76 6.14 -11.71 -12.85
N ILE A 77 5.72 -10.53 -12.40
CA ILE A 77 5.77 -9.30 -13.18
C ILE A 77 7.08 -8.56 -12.92
N ALA A 78 7.40 -8.32 -11.64
CA ALA A 78 8.59 -7.57 -11.24
C ALA A 78 9.03 -7.96 -9.82
N LYS A 79 10.25 -7.57 -9.45
CA LYS A 79 10.72 -7.68 -8.07
C LYS A 79 9.77 -6.94 -7.15
N THR A 80 9.18 -7.66 -6.21
CA THR A 80 8.14 -7.17 -5.30
C THR A 80 8.75 -6.87 -3.94
N ILE A 81 8.66 -5.63 -3.51
CA ILE A 81 9.18 -5.15 -2.22
C ILE A 81 8.01 -4.90 -1.28
N ILE A 82 8.09 -5.45 -0.08
CA ILE A 82 7.03 -5.42 0.91
C ILE A 82 7.59 -4.88 2.22
N ILE A 83 6.85 -3.97 2.86
CA ILE A 83 7.03 -3.63 4.27
C ILE A 83 5.77 -4.02 5.06
N PRO A 84 5.88 -4.33 6.37
CA PRO A 84 4.71 -4.64 7.18
C PRO A 84 3.93 -3.37 7.53
N GLY A 85 2.59 -3.50 7.63
CA GLY A 85 1.72 -2.54 8.28
C GLY A 85 1.30 -3.00 9.68
N ASN A 86 0.58 -2.16 10.42
CA ASN A 86 0.17 -2.42 11.80
C ASN A 86 -0.87 -3.55 11.93
N HIS A 87 -1.50 -3.98 10.84
CA HIS A 87 -2.37 -5.15 10.77
C HIS A 87 -1.63 -6.44 10.43
N ASP A 88 -0.39 -6.38 9.99
CA ASP A 88 0.42 -7.55 9.66
C ASP A 88 1.15 -8.13 10.88
N PHE A 89 1.28 -7.38 11.98
CA PHE A 89 1.98 -7.82 13.19
C PHE A 89 1.34 -7.29 14.49
N LEU A 90 1.79 -7.85 15.62
CA LEU A 90 1.36 -7.38 16.96
C LEU A 90 2.21 -6.20 17.41
N VAL A 91 1.70 -4.99 17.27
CA VAL A 91 2.37 -3.73 17.67
C VAL A 91 2.86 -3.78 19.13
N ASN A 92 2.06 -4.40 20.02
CA ASN A 92 2.38 -4.50 21.45
C ASN A 92 3.26 -5.73 21.81
N ASN A 93 3.64 -6.55 20.84
CA ASN A 93 4.50 -7.71 21.05
C ASN A 93 5.31 -8.05 19.79
N THR A 94 6.31 -7.24 19.53
CA THR A 94 7.16 -7.36 18.34
C THR A 94 8.14 -8.55 18.39
N GLU A 95 8.25 -9.26 19.52
CA GLU A 95 9.01 -10.52 19.60
C GLU A 95 8.29 -11.67 18.90
N ARG A 96 6.97 -11.57 18.74
CA ARG A 96 6.20 -12.55 17.99
C ARG A 96 6.40 -12.38 16.49
N MET A 97 6.35 -13.52 15.80
CA MET A 97 6.36 -13.54 14.34
C MET A 97 5.13 -12.82 13.79
N ASP A 98 5.34 -12.02 12.75
CA ASP A 98 4.26 -11.38 11.99
C ASP A 98 3.52 -12.38 11.08
N ALA A 99 2.39 -11.94 10.52
CA ALA A 99 1.55 -12.78 9.68
C ALA A 99 2.19 -13.12 8.31
N LEU A 100 3.05 -12.26 7.81
CA LEU A 100 3.61 -12.37 6.45
C LEU A 100 4.86 -13.25 6.39
N THR A 101 5.73 -13.19 7.40
CA THR A 101 7.00 -13.93 7.44
C THR A 101 6.85 -15.43 7.08
N PRO A 102 5.91 -16.20 7.68
CA PRO A 102 5.81 -17.63 7.37
C PRO A 102 5.35 -17.90 5.93
N ILE A 103 4.50 -17.04 5.37
CA ILE A 103 4.01 -17.17 4.00
C ILE A 103 5.15 -16.86 3.02
N ILE A 104 5.83 -15.72 3.20
CA ILE A 104 6.93 -15.30 2.33
C ILE A 104 8.05 -16.34 2.34
N ASN A 105 8.43 -16.84 3.52
CA ASN A 105 9.44 -17.87 3.64
C ASN A 105 9.04 -19.18 2.92
N SER A 106 7.75 -19.55 2.96
CA SER A 106 7.26 -20.77 2.31
C SER A 106 7.24 -20.65 0.79
N LEU A 107 7.06 -19.46 0.25
CA LEU A 107 7.11 -19.20 -1.20
C LEU A 107 8.51 -19.38 -1.76
N ASN A 108 9.55 -19.15 -0.96
CA ASN A 108 10.96 -19.31 -1.34
C ASN A 108 11.28 -18.70 -2.71
N ASN A 109 10.92 -17.43 -2.92
CA ASN A 109 10.99 -16.75 -4.19
C ASN A 109 11.87 -15.48 -4.06
N ASP A 110 13.00 -15.45 -4.75
CA ASP A 110 13.99 -14.36 -4.69
C ASP A 110 13.46 -13.02 -5.24
N ASN A 111 12.38 -13.05 -6.02
CA ASN A 111 11.69 -11.84 -6.48
C ASN A 111 10.74 -11.23 -5.43
N ILE A 112 10.55 -11.86 -4.27
CA ILE A 112 9.77 -11.33 -3.16
C ILE A 112 10.74 -10.90 -2.06
N VAL A 113 10.84 -9.60 -1.84
CA VAL A 113 11.74 -9.00 -0.84
C VAL A 113 10.92 -8.38 0.28
N TYR A 114 11.11 -8.88 1.49
CA TYR A 114 10.40 -8.40 2.67
C TYR A 114 11.32 -7.59 3.58
N TYR A 115 11.15 -6.29 3.58
CA TYR A 115 11.88 -5.38 4.47
C TYR A 115 11.07 -5.21 5.78
N ARG A 116 11.22 -6.16 6.68
CA ARG A 116 10.53 -6.20 7.96
C ARG A 116 11.04 -5.14 8.92
N ASP A 117 12.36 -4.99 8.97
CA ASP A 117 13.03 -4.13 9.92
C ASP A 117 13.41 -2.78 9.29
N ARG A 118 13.56 -1.77 10.14
CA ARG A 118 14.06 -0.47 9.68
C ARG A 118 15.50 -0.57 9.17
N GLY A 119 15.85 0.26 8.24
CA GLY A 119 17.21 0.33 7.72
C GLY A 119 17.28 0.94 6.34
N VAL A 120 18.47 0.93 5.78
CA VAL A 120 18.70 1.28 4.39
C VAL A 120 19.11 0.02 3.65
N CYS A 121 18.35 -0.34 2.63
CA CYS A 121 18.56 -1.52 1.81
C CYS A 121 18.92 -1.08 0.41
N GLU A 122 20.13 -1.44 -0.04
CA GLU A 122 20.59 -1.12 -1.39
C GLU A 122 20.04 -2.13 -2.41
N ASP A 123 19.48 -1.63 -3.50
CA ASP A 123 18.92 -2.42 -4.59
C ASP A 123 19.19 -1.70 -5.91
N ASP A 124 20.22 -2.13 -6.61
CA ASP A 124 20.80 -1.48 -7.79
C ASP A 124 21.19 -0.01 -7.52
N ASN A 125 20.46 0.94 -8.11
CA ASN A 125 20.66 2.37 -7.95
C ASN A 125 19.67 3.03 -6.98
N ILE A 126 18.90 2.23 -6.22
CA ILE A 126 17.93 2.71 -5.24
C ILE A 126 18.37 2.29 -3.84
N SER A 127 18.38 3.28 -2.95
CA SER A 127 18.54 3.07 -1.50
C SER A 127 17.15 3.16 -0.87
N TRP A 128 16.56 1.99 -0.54
CA TRP A 128 15.28 1.91 0.15
C TRP A 128 15.44 2.27 1.62
N CYS A 129 14.93 3.42 2.01
CA CYS A 129 14.94 3.88 3.39
C CYS A 129 13.68 3.39 4.10
N VAL A 130 13.78 2.28 4.81
CA VAL A 130 12.64 1.60 5.45
C VAL A 130 12.40 2.15 6.85
N TYR A 131 11.23 2.72 7.06
CA TYR A 131 10.72 3.23 8.33
C TYR A 131 9.77 2.18 8.91
N SER A 132 10.30 1.20 9.65
CA SER A 132 9.49 0.11 10.13
C SER A 132 8.81 0.42 11.46
N GLN A 133 7.48 0.29 11.50
CA GLN A 133 6.70 0.36 12.74
C GLN A 133 7.10 -0.74 13.75
N TYR A 134 7.64 -1.84 13.27
CA TYR A 134 8.13 -2.94 14.10
C TYR A 134 9.15 -2.48 15.14
N GLN A 135 9.86 -1.41 14.86
CA GLN A 135 10.88 -0.82 15.72
C GLN A 135 10.54 0.61 16.19
N GLY A 136 9.24 0.92 16.30
CA GLY A 136 8.74 2.15 16.91
C GLY A 136 8.84 3.40 16.06
N ASN A 137 8.69 3.29 14.74
CA ASN A 137 8.71 4.42 13.80
C ASN A 137 9.99 5.29 13.91
N ILE A 138 11.11 4.69 14.28
CA ILE A 138 12.40 5.39 14.33
C ILE A 138 12.91 5.55 12.90
N PRO A 139 13.33 6.77 12.48
CA PRO A 139 13.94 6.95 11.17
C PRO A 139 15.14 6.02 11.00
N PRO A 140 15.35 5.43 9.81
CA PRO A 140 16.60 4.75 9.52
C PRO A 140 17.75 5.77 9.55
N ASP A 141 18.93 5.34 9.95
CA ASP A 141 20.13 6.15 9.78
C ASP A 141 20.38 6.26 8.27
N ILE A 142 19.97 7.39 7.69
CA ILE A 142 20.17 7.67 6.28
C ILE A 142 21.67 7.94 6.08
N ILE A 143 22.44 6.88 5.91
CA ILE A 143 23.83 6.98 5.51
C ILE A 143 23.88 7.47 4.07
N ASP A 144 24.91 8.21 3.70
CA ASP A 144 25.13 8.66 2.33
C ASP A 144 25.25 7.46 1.37
N GLY A 145 24.09 6.90 1.02
CA GLY A 145 23.94 5.86 0.01
C GLY A 145 24.26 6.40 -1.37
N LYS A 146 24.77 5.53 -2.23
CA LYS A 146 25.16 5.89 -3.61
C LYS A 146 23.97 6.02 -4.56
N GLY A 147 22.77 5.54 -4.14
CA GLY A 147 21.57 5.46 -4.97
C GLY A 147 20.57 6.60 -4.71
N ARG A 148 19.44 6.54 -5.41
CA ARG A 148 18.27 7.37 -5.17
C ARG A 148 17.62 6.95 -3.86
N LYS A 149 17.38 7.87 -2.95
CA LYS A 149 16.83 7.60 -1.64
C LYS A 149 15.31 7.63 -1.69
N ILE A 150 14.68 6.46 -1.64
CA ILE A 150 13.23 6.30 -1.61
C ILE A 150 12.81 5.77 -0.25
N GLY A 151 11.94 6.51 0.44
CA GLY A 151 11.37 6.10 1.72
C GLY A 151 10.21 5.12 1.53
N LEU A 152 10.14 4.13 2.42
CA LEU A 152 8.99 3.23 2.56
C LEU A 152 8.47 3.36 3.99
N PHE A 153 7.21 3.74 4.12
CA PHE A 153 6.58 4.01 5.41
C PHE A 153 5.15 3.47 5.47
N HIS A 154 4.77 2.92 6.61
CA HIS A 154 3.38 2.62 6.91
C HIS A 154 3.04 3.20 8.28
N GLY A 155 2.14 4.15 8.32
CA GLY A 155 1.70 4.78 9.55
C GLY A 155 1.03 6.14 9.34
N PRO A 156 0.42 6.70 10.40
CA PRO A 156 -0.19 8.01 10.34
C PRO A 156 0.86 9.11 10.19
N ILE A 157 0.55 10.11 9.38
CA ILE A 157 1.42 11.27 9.12
C ILE A 157 0.70 12.53 9.60
N SER A 158 1.45 13.38 10.32
CA SER A 158 0.94 14.64 10.86
C SER A 158 0.39 15.56 9.76
N GLY A 159 -0.80 16.12 9.99
CA GLY A 159 -1.50 17.00 9.06
C GLY A 159 -2.28 16.30 7.96
N LEU A 160 -2.15 14.97 7.79
CA LEU A 160 -3.00 14.21 6.88
C LEU A 160 -4.32 13.81 7.56
N LYS A 161 -5.36 13.65 6.75
CA LYS A 161 -6.73 13.37 7.23
C LYS A 161 -7.32 12.15 6.54
N THR A 162 -8.10 11.39 7.30
CA THR A 162 -8.95 10.32 6.77
C THR A 162 -10.10 10.89 5.94
N ASP A 163 -10.86 10.04 5.25
CA ASP A 163 -12.08 10.44 4.52
C ASP A 163 -13.15 11.04 5.44
N LEU A 164 -13.22 10.60 6.69
CA LEU A 164 -14.12 11.17 7.71
C LEU A 164 -13.63 12.49 8.30
N GLY A 165 -12.46 12.98 7.87
CA GLY A 165 -11.87 14.23 8.34
C GLY A 165 -11.13 14.12 9.67
N PHE A 166 -10.92 12.90 10.18
CA PHE A 166 -10.09 12.69 11.37
C PHE A 166 -8.62 13.02 11.04
N GLU A 167 -7.99 13.82 11.88
CA GLU A 167 -6.59 14.20 11.81
C GLU A 167 -5.86 13.56 12.99
N PHE A 168 -4.73 12.93 12.72
CA PHE A 168 -3.93 12.26 13.76
C PHE A 168 -3.20 13.27 14.63
N GLY A 169 -3.11 12.98 15.93
CA GLY A 169 -2.46 13.82 16.92
C GLY A 169 -0.97 13.54 17.11
N GLU A 170 -0.53 13.52 18.36
CA GLU A 170 0.90 13.39 18.74
C GLU A 170 1.51 12.04 18.33
N GLU A 171 0.70 11.00 18.10
CA GLU A 171 1.16 9.70 17.63
C GLU A 171 1.52 9.68 16.14
N ALA A 172 1.15 10.72 15.39
CA ALA A 172 1.46 10.82 13.97
C ALA A 172 2.95 11.12 13.72
N TYR A 173 3.46 10.56 12.64
CA TYR A 173 4.84 10.76 12.22
C TYR A 173 5.01 12.15 11.61
N GLU A 174 6.02 12.89 12.05
CA GLU A 174 6.33 14.22 11.56
C GLU A 174 6.93 14.16 10.15
N ILE A 175 6.44 15.02 9.26
CA ILE A 175 6.85 15.05 7.84
C ILE A 175 8.36 15.32 7.69
N GLU A 176 8.91 16.14 8.56
CA GLU A 176 10.33 16.54 8.55
C GLU A 176 11.30 15.37 8.74
N LYS A 177 10.83 14.28 9.32
CA LYS A 177 11.65 13.05 9.48
C LYS A 177 11.91 12.33 8.15
N PHE A 178 11.24 12.72 7.09
CA PHE A 178 11.51 12.25 5.72
C PHE A 178 12.44 13.18 4.92
N ASP A 179 12.92 14.26 5.52
CA ASP A 179 13.79 15.21 4.82
C ASP A 179 15.07 14.54 4.29
N GLY A 180 15.46 14.94 3.10
CA GLY A 180 16.61 14.36 2.40
C GLY A 180 16.31 13.14 1.52
N LEU A 181 15.06 12.66 1.53
CA LEU A 181 14.60 11.65 0.57
C LEU A 181 14.18 12.30 -0.76
N GLU A 182 14.32 11.56 -1.85
CA GLU A 182 13.77 11.96 -3.14
C GLU A 182 12.24 11.83 -3.16
N THR A 183 11.75 10.74 -2.59
CA THR A 183 10.31 10.50 -2.39
C THR A 183 10.09 9.56 -1.22
N VAL A 184 8.87 9.54 -0.69
CA VAL A 184 8.42 8.53 0.26
C VAL A 184 7.08 7.96 -0.16
N LEU A 185 6.99 6.64 -0.20
CA LEU A 185 5.79 5.88 -0.53
C LEU A 185 5.17 5.37 0.77
N CYS A 186 3.90 5.73 1.00
CA CYS A 186 3.24 5.54 2.30
C CYS A 186 1.92 4.78 2.20
N GLY A 187 1.64 3.95 3.24
CA GLY A 187 0.33 3.34 3.54
C GLY A 187 -0.18 3.74 4.92
N ASP A 188 -1.30 3.15 5.37
CA ASP A 188 -2.04 3.31 6.63
C ASP A 188 -3.25 4.26 6.54
N ILE A 189 -3.10 5.43 5.96
CA ILE A 189 -4.26 6.33 5.78
C ILE A 189 -4.94 5.95 4.47
N HIS A 190 -6.17 5.43 4.55
CA HIS A 190 -6.91 4.90 3.40
C HIS A 190 -7.33 5.96 2.37
N LYS A 191 -7.09 7.23 2.66
CA LYS A 191 -7.31 8.36 1.77
C LYS A 191 -6.02 8.77 1.08
N ARG A 192 -6.06 8.93 -0.23
CA ARG A 192 -4.94 9.47 -1.03
C ARG A 192 -4.57 10.87 -0.60
N ALA A 193 -3.28 11.12 -0.46
CA ALA A 193 -2.74 12.44 -0.16
C ALA A 193 -1.31 12.58 -0.69
N GLU A 194 -0.92 13.83 -0.94
CA GLU A 194 0.46 14.21 -1.24
C GLU A 194 0.92 15.22 -0.19
N PHE A 195 2.19 15.17 0.15
CA PHE A 195 2.82 16.12 1.05
C PHE A 195 4.24 16.46 0.59
N HIS A 196 4.72 17.62 1.00
CA HIS A 196 6.06 18.09 0.65
C HIS A 196 7.05 17.73 1.73
N ILE A 197 8.23 17.26 1.32
CA ILE A 197 9.41 17.05 2.15
C ILE A 197 10.56 17.88 1.59
N LYS A 198 11.57 18.17 2.40
CA LYS A 198 12.77 18.86 1.91
C LYS A 198 13.58 17.93 1.02
N GLY A 199 13.49 18.14 -0.27
CA GLY A 199 14.17 17.33 -1.29
C GLY A 199 13.24 16.59 -2.23
N GLY A 200 11.92 16.51 -1.92
CA GLY A 200 10.99 15.77 -2.75
C GLY A 200 9.54 15.85 -2.29
N LYS A 201 8.82 14.75 -2.51
CA LYS A 201 7.41 14.60 -2.15
C LYS A 201 7.13 13.25 -1.52
N GLY A 202 6.13 13.21 -0.64
CA GLY A 202 5.55 11.97 -0.13
C GLY A 202 4.17 11.72 -0.73
N TYR A 203 3.85 10.44 -0.88
CA TYR A 203 2.61 9.95 -1.48
C TYR A 203 1.96 8.92 -0.57
N MET A 204 0.83 9.29 0.01
CA MET A 204 -0.09 8.36 0.66
C MET A 204 -1.00 7.77 -0.42
N ILE A 205 -0.87 6.47 -0.68
CA ILE A 205 -1.61 5.81 -1.77
C ILE A 205 -3.08 5.62 -1.42
N GLY A 206 -3.43 5.50 -0.15
CA GLY A 206 -4.74 5.07 0.28
C GLY A 206 -4.95 3.57 0.16
N SER A 207 -6.14 3.09 0.50
CA SER A 207 -6.46 1.67 0.34
C SER A 207 -6.63 1.30 -1.14
N THR A 208 -6.13 0.13 -1.51
CA THR A 208 -6.25 -0.39 -2.88
C THR A 208 -7.70 -0.72 -3.24
N ILE A 209 -8.48 -1.16 -2.28
CA ILE A 209 -9.90 -1.48 -2.39
C ILE A 209 -10.62 -0.83 -1.22
N GLN A 210 -11.85 -0.36 -1.40
CA GLN A 210 -12.66 0.17 -0.31
C GLN A 210 -12.87 -0.88 0.79
N ASN A 211 -12.40 -0.60 2.00
CA ASN A 211 -12.41 -1.55 3.12
C ASN A 211 -13.66 -1.44 4.00
N ASN A 212 -14.27 -0.27 4.06
CA ASN A 212 -15.43 -0.02 4.91
C ASN A 212 -16.30 1.15 4.40
N ILE A 213 -17.47 1.30 4.99
CA ILE A 213 -18.47 2.32 4.63
C ILE A 213 -18.06 3.77 4.98
N GLY A 214 -17.01 3.95 5.76
CA GLY A 214 -16.46 5.27 6.11
C GLY A 214 -15.52 5.83 5.06
N GLU A 215 -15.08 5.01 4.13
CA GLU A 215 -14.20 5.39 3.03
C GLU A 215 -15.00 5.90 1.83
N SER A 216 -14.36 6.73 1.01
CA SER A 216 -14.87 7.15 -0.29
C SER A 216 -15.20 5.93 -1.16
N ILE A 217 -16.17 6.05 -2.05
CA ILE A 217 -16.49 5.01 -3.04
C ILE A 217 -15.44 4.96 -4.15
N THR A 218 -14.78 6.08 -4.40
CA THR A 218 -13.80 6.28 -5.47
C THR A 218 -12.42 6.53 -4.89
N LYS A 219 -11.42 6.58 -5.77
CA LYS A 219 -10.01 6.84 -5.43
C LYS A 219 -9.34 5.68 -4.69
N HIS A 220 -9.73 4.46 -5.01
CA HIS A 220 -9.06 3.24 -4.61
C HIS A 220 -8.30 2.66 -5.79
N GLY A 221 -7.17 2.03 -5.54
CA GLY A 221 -6.35 1.45 -6.59
C GLY A 221 -4.87 1.48 -6.28
N TYR A 222 -4.06 1.90 -7.23
CA TYR A 222 -2.61 1.90 -7.10
C TYR A 222 -1.97 3.19 -7.62
N GLY A 223 -0.70 3.38 -7.32
CA GLY A 223 0.12 4.48 -7.82
C GLY A 223 1.15 4.01 -8.82
N ILE A 224 1.54 4.88 -9.73
CA ILE A 224 2.65 4.72 -10.65
C ILE A 224 3.64 5.84 -10.37
N TYR A 225 4.86 5.51 -9.94
CA TYR A 225 5.93 6.47 -9.77
C TYR A 225 6.99 6.28 -10.86
N ASP A 226 7.23 7.31 -11.65
CA ASP A 226 8.33 7.33 -12.61
C ASP A 226 9.58 7.86 -11.93
N ILE A 227 10.60 7.01 -11.84
CA ILE A 227 11.84 7.31 -11.12
C ILE A 227 12.62 8.45 -11.80
N GLU A 228 12.54 8.62 -13.12
CA GLU A 228 13.30 9.65 -13.83
C GLU A 228 12.64 11.00 -13.80
N THR A 229 11.35 11.04 -14.13
CA THR A 229 10.59 12.29 -14.14
C THR A 229 10.14 12.72 -12.75
N LYS A 230 10.16 11.80 -11.77
CA LYS A 230 9.66 11.97 -10.40
C LYS A 230 8.15 12.27 -10.37
N GLU A 231 7.44 11.89 -11.41
CA GLU A 231 6.00 12.03 -11.48
C GLU A 231 5.31 10.85 -10.79
N TYR A 232 4.24 11.14 -10.08
CA TYR A 232 3.38 10.16 -9.46
C TYR A 232 1.97 10.27 -10.02
N LYS A 233 1.39 9.13 -10.40
CA LYS A 233 0.02 9.06 -10.93
C LYS A 233 -0.78 8.07 -10.12
N TYR A 234 -2.00 8.45 -9.72
CA TYR A 234 -2.97 7.54 -9.13
C TYR A 234 -3.80 6.90 -10.24
N VAL A 235 -3.99 5.59 -10.13
CA VAL A 235 -4.86 4.80 -11.02
C VAL A 235 -6.00 4.23 -10.18
N ASP A 236 -7.24 4.46 -10.61
CA ASP A 236 -8.41 3.95 -9.93
C ASP A 236 -8.75 2.54 -10.43
N LEU A 237 -9.10 1.65 -9.51
CA LEU A 237 -9.65 0.34 -9.80
C LEU A 237 -11.16 0.35 -9.59
N PHE A 238 -11.89 -0.20 -10.54
CA PHE A 238 -13.34 -0.32 -10.43
C PHE A 238 -13.72 -1.37 -9.41
N ASN A 239 -14.54 -0.99 -8.41
CA ASN A 239 -15.13 -1.91 -7.46
C ASN A 239 -16.61 -2.15 -7.82
N PRO A 240 -16.98 -3.34 -8.31
CA PRO A 240 -18.36 -3.63 -8.70
C PRO A 240 -19.33 -3.78 -7.51
N LYS A 241 -18.82 -3.83 -6.28
CA LYS A 241 -19.63 -3.99 -5.05
C LYS A 241 -19.17 -3.02 -3.95
N PRO A 242 -19.24 -1.69 -4.19
CA PRO A 242 -18.80 -0.73 -3.19
C PRO A 242 -19.73 -0.70 -1.98
N PHE A 243 -19.20 -0.30 -0.83
CA PHE A 243 -20.02 0.06 0.33
C PHE A 243 -20.70 1.40 0.06
N LEU A 244 -22.02 1.40 0.06
CA LEU A 244 -22.84 2.59 -0.20
C LEU A 244 -23.51 3.06 1.07
N LYS A 245 -23.45 4.36 1.36
CA LYS A 245 -24.12 5.00 2.50
C LYS A 245 -25.23 5.90 2.00
N PHE A 246 -26.45 5.58 2.38
CA PHE A 246 -27.64 6.41 2.10
C PHE A 246 -28.16 7.03 3.38
N SER A 247 -28.46 8.32 3.33
CA SER A 247 -29.23 9.00 4.38
C SER A 247 -30.67 9.16 3.90
N ILE A 248 -31.60 8.50 4.58
CA ILE A 248 -33.04 8.62 4.35
C ILE A 248 -33.60 9.59 5.36
N LYS A 249 -34.11 10.73 4.92
CA LYS A 249 -34.75 11.76 5.77
C LYS A 249 -36.25 11.89 5.51
N SER A 250 -36.72 11.35 4.39
CA SER A 250 -38.13 11.40 3.97
C SER A 250 -38.51 10.16 3.16
N PHE A 251 -39.80 9.92 2.95
CA PHE A 251 -40.31 8.86 2.07
C PHE A 251 -39.88 9.08 0.60
N GLU A 252 -39.78 10.34 0.18
CA GLU A 252 -39.33 10.72 -1.15
C GLU A 252 -37.88 10.29 -1.42
N ASP A 253 -37.02 10.27 -0.38
CA ASP A 253 -35.66 9.76 -0.48
C ASP A 253 -35.60 8.24 -0.78
N ILE A 254 -36.64 7.49 -0.40
CA ILE A 254 -36.72 6.04 -0.69
C ILE A 254 -37.09 5.83 -2.16
N GLU A 255 -38.04 6.60 -2.70
CA GLU A 255 -38.47 6.52 -4.08
C GLU A 255 -37.34 6.95 -5.03
N ASN A 256 -36.61 8.01 -4.72
CA ASN A 256 -35.48 8.51 -5.48
C ASN A 256 -34.17 7.69 -5.27
N GLY A 257 -34.11 6.89 -4.22
CA GLY A 257 -32.93 6.06 -3.90
C GLY A 257 -32.61 5.03 -4.96
N THR A 258 -33.64 4.49 -5.61
CA THR A 258 -33.50 3.49 -6.69
C THR A 258 -32.88 4.11 -7.95
N GLU A 259 -33.22 5.34 -8.29
CA GLU A 259 -32.62 6.07 -9.43
C GLU A 259 -31.16 6.45 -9.17
N ARG A 260 -30.81 6.82 -7.92
CA ARG A 260 -29.42 7.13 -7.51
C ARG A 260 -28.52 5.90 -7.57
N LEU A 261 -29.04 4.71 -7.24
CA LEU A 261 -28.31 3.44 -7.35
C LEU A 261 -28.03 3.03 -8.80
N GLN A 262 -28.85 3.44 -9.77
CA GLN A 262 -28.65 3.14 -11.19
C GLN A 262 -27.60 4.03 -11.87
N ASN A 263 -27.18 5.11 -11.20
CA ASN A 263 -26.24 6.12 -11.73
C ASN A 263 -24.87 6.08 -11.03
N ILE A 264 -24.63 5.11 -10.17
CA ILE A 264 -23.32 4.82 -9.54
C ILE A 264 -22.70 3.59 -10.23
#